data_fe90278097f743f865511a8b6378abb1
#
_entry.id   fe90278097f743f865511a8b6378abb1
#
_cell.length_a   1.000
_cell.length_b   1.000
_cell.length_c   1.000
_cell.angle_alpha   90.00
_cell.angle_beta   90.00
_cell.angle_gamma   90.00
#
_symmetry.space_group_name_H-M   'P 1'
#
loop_
_entity.id
_entity.type
_entity.pdbx_description
1 polymer ?
#
loop_
_entity_poly.entity_id
_entity_poly.type
_entity_poly.pdbx_seq_one_letter_code
_entity_poly.pdbx_strand_id
1 'polypeptide(L)'
;MQVLKTKLSRPSMLNGRAMQRPQLLSQIVDYCQSSLVFIHAAAGYGKTTLMHQLSESLLAKGKKVCWLTLDDDDNDPIRLYQYLRLALLDLEPPHSISYGQIHKQHIIELTQKVAEEDADTVLFIDEFEALTNPECLNIFWWLYQSLPENCHLVIASRVKPNWSFAKEYLLGRLKWVTESQLSIKQQESSALIQFLQQQNFDQLALS
;
A
#
# COMPACT_ATOMS: atom_id res chain seq x y z
N MET A 1 8.67 -22.20 -4.25
CA MET A 1 7.40 -21.45 -4.50
C MET A 1 7.57 -20.63 -5.75
N GLN A 2 6.59 -20.61 -6.65
CA GLN A 2 6.63 -19.71 -7.80
C GLN A 2 6.17 -18.30 -7.37
N VAL A 3 7.06 -17.31 -7.50
CA VAL A 3 6.74 -15.92 -7.16
C VAL A 3 5.95 -15.30 -8.31
N LEU A 4 4.79 -14.75 -8.01
CA LEU A 4 3.99 -13.97 -8.96
C LEU A 4 4.47 -12.51 -8.96
N LYS A 5 5.32 -12.15 -9.92
CA LYS A 5 5.85 -10.78 -10.07
C LYS A 5 4.77 -9.71 -10.22
N THR A 6 3.59 -10.09 -10.70
CA THR A 6 2.43 -9.19 -10.83
C THR A 6 1.96 -8.64 -9.48
N LYS A 7 2.13 -9.39 -8.38
CA LYS A 7 1.80 -8.91 -7.03
C LYS A 7 2.75 -7.82 -6.53
N LEU A 8 3.99 -7.83 -7.01
CA LEU A 8 5.04 -6.87 -6.64
C LEU A 8 5.07 -5.65 -7.56
N SER A 9 4.18 -5.62 -8.53
CA SER A 9 4.08 -4.53 -9.49
C SER A 9 2.86 -3.67 -9.19
N ARG A 10 3.00 -2.37 -9.36
CA ARG A 10 1.84 -1.46 -9.31
C ARG A 10 0.82 -1.91 -10.36
N PRO A 11 -0.47 -1.99 -10.02
CA PRO A 11 -1.50 -2.31 -11.01
C PRO A 11 -1.44 -1.33 -12.17
N SER A 12 -1.47 -1.83 -13.41
CA SER A 12 -1.60 -0.95 -14.56
C SER A 12 -2.97 -0.30 -14.51
N MET A 13 -3.00 1.03 -14.47
CA MET A 13 -4.26 1.77 -14.62
C MET A 13 -4.77 1.55 -16.05
N LEU A 14 -5.95 0.97 -16.18
CA LEU A 14 -6.60 0.80 -17.48
C LEU A 14 -6.62 2.15 -18.19
N ASN A 15 -5.86 2.24 -19.30
CA ASN A 15 -5.75 3.41 -20.19
C ASN A 15 -5.14 4.69 -19.61
N GLY A 16 -4.41 4.65 -18.47
CA GLY A 16 -3.80 5.86 -17.90
C GLY A 16 -4.80 6.94 -17.46
N ARG A 17 -6.09 6.59 -17.36
CA ARG A 17 -7.20 7.52 -17.20
C ARG A 17 -7.84 7.35 -15.83
N ALA A 18 -7.35 8.08 -14.85
CA ALA A 18 -8.01 8.26 -13.58
C ALA A 18 -8.20 9.75 -13.32
N MET A 19 -9.35 10.10 -12.75
CA MET A 19 -9.58 11.48 -12.33
C MET A 19 -8.50 11.91 -11.34
N GLN A 20 -7.78 12.98 -11.68
CA GLN A 20 -6.76 13.54 -10.80
C GLN A 20 -7.42 14.31 -9.65
N ARG A 21 -6.91 14.10 -8.42
CA ARG A 21 -7.40 14.76 -7.20
C ARG A 21 -6.24 15.46 -6.48
N PRO A 22 -5.72 16.57 -7.03
CA PRO A 22 -4.46 17.17 -6.59
C PRO A 22 -4.50 17.63 -5.13
N GLN A 23 -5.63 18.14 -4.64
CA GLN A 23 -5.76 18.57 -3.24
C GLN A 23 -5.70 17.39 -2.27
N LEU A 24 -6.44 16.31 -2.55
CA LEU A 24 -6.41 15.09 -1.74
C LEU A 24 -5.01 14.44 -1.79
N LEU A 25 -4.44 14.38 -2.98
CA LEU A 25 -3.11 13.79 -3.18
C LEU A 25 -2.04 14.55 -2.40
N SER A 26 -2.03 15.89 -2.46
CA SER A 26 -1.09 16.72 -1.69
C SER A 26 -1.19 16.45 -0.18
N GLN A 27 -2.40 16.41 0.35
CA GLN A 27 -2.63 16.12 1.77
C GLN A 27 -2.10 14.73 2.17
N ILE A 28 -2.30 13.72 1.32
CA ILE A 28 -1.88 12.35 1.64
C ILE A 28 -0.38 12.15 1.44
N VAL A 29 0.24 12.86 0.50
CA VAL A 29 1.70 12.88 0.37
C VAL A 29 2.36 13.35 1.67
N ASP A 30 1.80 14.38 2.34
CA ASP A 30 2.30 14.83 3.63
C ASP A 30 2.08 13.77 4.74
N TYR A 31 1.02 12.97 4.64
CA TYR A 31 0.79 11.85 5.55
C TYR A 31 1.84 10.74 5.41
N CYS A 32 2.45 10.57 4.24
CA CYS A 32 3.51 9.57 4.03
C CYS A 32 4.83 9.88 4.76
N GLN A 33 4.90 10.97 5.51
CA GLN A 33 5.94 11.19 6.51
C GLN A 33 5.65 10.50 7.85
N SER A 34 4.41 10.00 8.05
CA SER A 34 4.04 9.17 9.19
C SER A 34 4.42 7.71 8.91
N SER A 35 4.63 6.91 9.96
CA SER A 35 5.02 5.51 9.81
C SER A 35 3.96 4.67 9.08
N LEU A 36 2.67 5.02 9.22
CA LEU A 36 1.55 4.30 8.60
C LEU A 36 0.46 5.25 8.10
N VAL A 37 0.09 5.11 6.84
CA VAL A 37 -1.14 5.64 6.25
C VAL A 37 -2.10 4.49 6.00
N PHE A 38 -3.29 4.52 6.60
CA PHE A 38 -4.31 3.49 6.43
C PHE A 38 -5.49 4.04 5.64
N ILE A 39 -5.71 3.52 4.43
CA ILE A 39 -6.79 3.90 3.53
C ILE A 39 -7.93 2.91 3.71
N HIS A 40 -9.01 3.33 4.37
CA HIS A 40 -10.16 2.49 4.67
C HIS A 40 -11.41 2.99 3.95
N ALA A 41 -11.93 2.18 3.03
CA ALA A 41 -13.17 2.47 2.33
C ALA A 41 -13.73 1.19 1.68
N ALA A 42 -15.01 1.16 1.40
CA ALA A 42 -15.66 0.09 0.66
C ALA A 42 -15.10 -0.09 -0.76
N ALA A 43 -15.52 -1.14 -1.46
CA ALA A 43 -15.17 -1.33 -2.87
C ALA A 43 -15.67 -0.15 -3.72
N GLY A 44 -14.91 0.21 -4.77
CA GLY A 44 -15.31 1.26 -5.71
C GLY A 44 -14.97 2.70 -5.28
N TYR A 45 -14.47 2.94 -4.06
CA TYR A 45 -14.09 4.28 -3.60
C TYR A 45 -12.74 4.78 -4.15
N GLY A 46 -12.08 4.03 -5.03
CA GLY A 46 -10.85 4.45 -5.67
C GLY A 46 -9.59 4.33 -4.81
N LYS A 47 -9.55 3.43 -3.83
CA LYS A 47 -8.36 3.19 -2.99
C LYS A 47 -7.11 2.90 -3.81
N THR A 48 -7.16 1.89 -4.68
CA THR A 48 -6.05 1.49 -5.56
C THR A 48 -5.64 2.61 -6.52
N THR A 49 -6.62 3.36 -7.04
CA THR A 49 -6.38 4.54 -7.89
C THR A 49 -5.61 5.62 -7.14
N LEU A 50 -6.02 5.93 -5.91
CA LEU A 50 -5.33 6.88 -5.05
C LEU A 50 -3.91 6.42 -4.73
N MET A 51 -3.74 5.15 -4.35
CA MET A 51 -2.42 4.57 -4.09
C MET A 51 -1.50 4.67 -5.30
N HIS A 52 -2.03 4.42 -6.51
CA HIS A 52 -1.28 4.56 -7.75
C HIS A 52 -0.80 6.01 -7.96
N GLN A 53 -1.70 6.99 -7.88
CA GLN A 53 -1.36 8.41 -8.02
C GLN A 53 -0.36 8.87 -6.95
N LEU A 54 -0.54 8.39 -5.71
CA LEU A 54 0.37 8.66 -4.60
C LEU A 54 1.76 8.08 -4.87
N SER A 55 1.83 6.85 -5.36
CA SER A 55 3.10 6.19 -5.70
C SER A 55 3.87 6.95 -6.81
N GLU A 56 3.17 7.45 -7.83
CA GLU A 56 3.77 8.28 -8.88
C GLU A 56 4.34 9.58 -8.31
N SER A 57 3.57 10.24 -7.44
CA SER A 57 4.01 11.48 -6.80
C SER A 57 5.23 11.28 -5.90
N LEU A 58 5.32 10.14 -5.19
CA LEU A 58 6.45 9.81 -4.33
C LEU A 58 7.70 9.43 -5.14
N LEU A 59 7.53 8.69 -6.24
CA LEU A 59 8.62 8.42 -7.19
C LEU A 59 9.20 9.71 -7.78
N ALA A 60 8.34 10.66 -8.17
CA ALA A 60 8.77 11.96 -8.67
C ALA A 60 9.56 12.77 -7.63
N LYS A 61 9.38 12.48 -6.33
CA LYS A 61 10.14 13.04 -5.21
C LYS A 61 11.41 12.24 -4.86
N GLY A 62 11.76 11.22 -5.65
CA GLY A 62 12.95 10.40 -5.46
C GLY A 62 12.83 9.31 -4.39
N LYS A 63 11.61 9.01 -3.91
CA LYS A 63 11.40 7.92 -2.94
C LYS A 63 11.41 6.56 -3.64
N LYS A 64 11.91 5.53 -2.95
CA LYS A 64 11.78 4.13 -3.37
C LYS A 64 10.34 3.68 -3.09
N VAL A 65 9.65 3.24 -4.12
CA VAL A 65 8.26 2.72 -4.01
C VAL A 65 8.27 1.21 -4.17
N CYS A 66 7.82 0.52 -3.14
CA CYS A 66 7.59 -0.92 -3.13
C CYS A 66 6.09 -1.19 -3.16
N TRP A 67 5.67 -2.29 -3.79
CA TRP A 67 4.25 -2.65 -3.92
C TRP A 67 4.02 -4.11 -3.62
N LEU A 68 2.95 -4.42 -2.90
CA LEU A 68 2.46 -5.77 -2.70
C LEU A 68 0.92 -5.76 -2.73
N THR A 69 0.34 -6.47 -3.70
CA THR A 69 -1.10 -6.76 -3.73
C THR A 69 -1.34 -8.13 -3.11
N LEU A 70 -2.18 -8.18 -2.10
CA LEU A 70 -2.49 -9.41 -1.36
C LEU A 70 -3.69 -10.14 -1.96
N ASP A 71 -3.70 -11.45 -1.77
CA ASP A 71 -4.84 -12.33 -2.05
C ASP A 71 -4.96 -13.42 -0.97
N ASP A 72 -5.96 -14.30 -1.12
CA ASP A 72 -6.25 -15.36 -0.14
C ASP A 72 -5.07 -16.34 0.06
N ASP A 73 -4.25 -16.53 -0.95
CA ASP A 73 -3.07 -17.40 -0.86
C ASP A 73 -1.97 -16.83 0.06
N ASP A 74 -2.00 -15.53 0.38
CA ASP A 74 -1.04 -14.89 1.26
C ASP A 74 -1.37 -15.09 2.75
N ASN A 75 -2.39 -15.89 3.06
CA ASN A 75 -2.67 -16.37 4.42
C ASN A 75 -1.71 -17.50 4.88
N ASP A 76 -0.65 -17.76 4.13
CA ASP A 76 0.51 -18.54 4.54
C ASP A 76 1.61 -17.60 5.07
N PRO A 77 2.03 -17.70 6.36
CA PRO A 77 3.02 -16.81 6.95
C PRO A 77 4.38 -16.83 6.25
N ILE A 78 4.81 -18.00 5.77
CA ILE A 78 6.09 -18.14 5.07
C ILE A 78 6.03 -17.44 3.72
N ARG A 79 4.95 -17.66 2.97
CA ARG A 79 4.71 -17.03 1.67
C ARG A 79 4.63 -15.52 1.81
N LEU A 80 3.86 -15.02 2.77
CA LEU A 80 3.75 -13.59 3.06
C LEU A 80 5.11 -12.97 3.37
N TYR A 81 5.90 -13.59 4.24
CA TYR A 81 7.23 -13.11 4.58
C TYR A 81 8.17 -13.07 3.36
N GLN A 82 8.07 -14.07 2.48
CA GLN A 82 8.84 -14.10 1.23
C GLN A 82 8.49 -12.92 0.31
N TYR A 83 7.19 -12.60 0.16
CA TYR A 83 6.77 -11.43 -0.61
C TYR A 83 7.23 -10.10 0.02
N LEU A 84 7.19 -9.98 1.34
CA LEU A 84 7.71 -8.79 2.02
C LEU A 84 9.21 -8.58 1.77
N ARG A 85 10.00 -9.65 1.81
CA ARG A 85 11.43 -9.60 1.49
C ARG A 85 11.69 -9.17 0.05
N LEU A 86 10.95 -9.75 -0.89
CA LEU A 86 11.06 -9.41 -2.31
C LEU A 86 10.62 -7.96 -2.57
N ALA A 87 9.52 -7.53 -1.97
CA ALA A 87 9.01 -6.17 -2.14
C ALA A 87 9.99 -5.12 -1.61
N LEU A 88 10.56 -5.32 -0.42
CA LEU A 88 11.38 -4.33 0.25
C LEU A 88 12.85 -4.34 -0.21
N LEU A 89 13.44 -5.52 -0.44
CA LEU A 89 14.87 -5.68 -0.65
C LEU A 89 15.25 -6.32 -2.00
N ASP A 90 14.26 -6.74 -2.79
CA ASP A 90 14.47 -7.55 -4.01
C ASP A 90 15.33 -8.82 -3.75
N LEU A 91 15.23 -9.36 -2.53
CA LEU A 91 15.98 -10.52 -2.09
C LEU A 91 15.12 -11.78 -2.09
N GLU A 92 15.59 -12.81 -2.77
CA GLU A 92 14.97 -14.13 -2.64
C GLU A 92 15.05 -14.65 -1.20
N PRO A 93 14.05 -15.43 -0.75
CA PRO A 93 14.03 -15.99 0.60
C PRO A 93 15.19 -16.96 0.80
N PRO A 94 15.85 -16.96 1.97
CA PRO A 94 16.84 -17.98 2.29
C PRO A 94 16.17 -19.35 2.35
N HIS A 95 16.81 -20.36 1.78
CA HIS A 95 16.32 -21.75 1.73
C HIS A 95 16.00 -22.34 3.10
N SER A 96 16.58 -21.80 4.17
CA SER A 96 16.39 -22.26 5.57
C SER A 96 15.02 -21.93 6.16
N ILE A 97 14.22 -21.02 5.56
CA ILE A 97 12.91 -20.63 6.10
C ILE A 97 11.77 -21.50 5.52
N SER A 98 12.05 -22.40 4.57
CA SER A 98 11.03 -23.19 3.84
C SER A 98 10.17 -24.11 4.71
N TYR A 99 10.51 -24.34 5.99
CA TYR A 99 9.82 -25.27 6.90
C TYR A 99 9.63 -24.75 8.33
N GLY A 100 9.97 -23.50 8.61
CA GLY A 100 9.91 -22.92 9.96
C GLY A 100 8.75 -21.93 10.13
N GLN A 101 8.39 -21.64 11.37
CA GLN A 101 7.48 -20.55 11.70
C GLN A 101 8.17 -19.19 11.52
N ILE A 102 7.41 -18.19 11.07
CA ILE A 102 7.89 -16.81 11.03
C ILE A 102 7.76 -16.22 12.43
N HIS A 103 8.90 -15.83 13.00
CA HIS A 103 8.98 -15.18 14.30
C HIS A 103 9.25 -13.68 14.15
N LYS A 104 8.93 -12.92 15.18
CA LYS A 104 9.19 -11.46 15.24
C LYS A 104 10.63 -11.11 14.89
N GLN A 105 11.59 -11.98 15.27
CA GLN A 105 13.02 -11.78 14.96
C GLN A 105 13.31 -11.69 13.46
N HIS A 106 12.65 -12.50 12.63
CA HIS A 106 12.82 -12.45 11.17
C HIS A 106 12.35 -11.10 10.59
N ILE A 107 11.30 -10.52 11.20
CA ILE A 107 10.79 -9.19 10.79
C ILE A 107 11.75 -8.09 11.21
N ILE A 108 12.32 -8.18 12.43
CA ILE A 108 13.35 -7.22 12.90
C ILE A 108 14.57 -7.26 11.98
N GLU A 109 15.06 -8.44 11.61
CA GLU A 109 16.19 -8.59 10.67
C GLU A 109 15.88 -8.02 9.29
N LEU A 110 14.64 -8.20 8.80
CA LEU A 110 14.18 -7.61 7.56
C LEU A 110 14.22 -6.08 7.64
N THR A 111 13.66 -5.50 8.68
CA THR A 111 13.59 -4.04 8.84
C THR A 111 14.95 -3.40 9.10
N GLN A 112 15.88 -4.12 9.76
CA GLN A 112 17.27 -3.68 9.91
C GLN A 112 17.98 -3.57 8.56
N LYS A 113 17.78 -4.54 7.66
CA LYS A 113 18.34 -4.46 6.29
C LYS A 113 17.73 -3.30 5.49
N VAL A 114 16.44 -3.02 5.67
CA VAL A 114 15.82 -1.83 5.06
C VAL A 114 16.41 -0.54 5.61
N ALA A 115 16.73 -0.50 6.91
CA ALA A 115 17.36 0.66 7.54
C ALA A 115 18.79 0.94 7.00
N GLU A 116 19.49 -0.11 6.54
CA GLU A 116 20.84 0.00 5.95
C GLU A 116 20.81 0.54 4.52
N GLU A 117 19.65 0.55 3.85
CA GLU A 117 19.52 1.14 2.52
C GLU A 117 19.48 2.67 2.61
N ASP A 118 20.23 3.34 1.75
CA ASP A 118 20.22 4.81 1.61
C ASP A 118 19.04 5.26 0.73
N ALA A 119 17.85 4.77 1.09
CA ALA A 119 16.63 5.05 0.35
C ALA A 119 15.45 5.30 1.29
N ASP A 120 14.74 6.40 1.07
CA ASP A 120 13.47 6.66 1.73
C ASP A 120 12.37 5.83 1.04
N THR A 121 11.98 4.75 1.69
CA THR A 121 11.15 3.69 1.12
C THR A 121 9.69 3.83 1.55
N VAL A 122 8.76 3.65 0.62
CA VAL A 122 7.32 3.55 0.92
C VAL A 122 6.79 2.22 0.39
N LEU A 123 6.34 1.36 1.30
CA LEU A 123 5.70 0.08 0.96
C LEU A 123 4.19 0.25 0.88
N PHE A 124 3.64 0.00 -0.30
CA PHE A 124 2.22 -0.03 -0.57
C PHE A 124 1.70 -1.47 -0.44
N ILE A 125 0.64 -1.65 0.37
CA ILE A 125 -0.07 -2.92 0.53
C ILE A 125 -1.52 -2.72 0.11
N ASP A 126 -1.92 -3.38 -0.97
CA ASP A 126 -3.30 -3.33 -1.47
C ASP A 126 -4.07 -4.62 -1.14
N GLU A 127 -5.40 -4.54 -1.07
CA GLU A 127 -6.32 -5.64 -0.71
C GLU A 127 -5.98 -6.31 0.64
N PHE A 128 -5.63 -5.50 1.65
CA PHE A 128 -5.18 -5.99 2.96
C PHE A 128 -6.23 -6.86 3.67
N GLU A 129 -7.51 -6.68 3.37
CA GLU A 129 -8.61 -7.52 3.87
C GLU A 129 -8.54 -8.99 3.44
N ALA A 130 -7.73 -9.34 2.46
CA ALA A 130 -7.47 -10.74 2.07
C ALA A 130 -6.80 -11.52 3.21
N LEU A 131 -6.08 -10.84 4.10
CA LEU A 131 -5.45 -11.48 5.24
C LEU A 131 -6.45 -11.70 6.39
N THR A 132 -6.72 -12.95 6.66
CA THR A 132 -7.58 -13.41 7.76
C THR A 132 -6.82 -14.26 8.79
N ASN A 133 -5.66 -14.82 8.41
CA ASN A 133 -4.83 -15.60 9.32
C ASN A 133 -4.19 -14.69 10.40
N PRO A 134 -4.43 -14.95 11.71
CA PRO A 134 -3.85 -14.15 12.80
C PRO A 134 -2.32 -14.09 12.78
N GLU A 135 -1.64 -15.14 12.33
CA GLU A 135 -0.17 -15.14 12.22
C GLU A 135 0.30 -14.15 11.15
N CYS A 136 -0.38 -14.10 10.02
CA CYS A 136 -0.09 -13.12 8.95
C CYS A 136 -0.38 -11.70 9.40
N LEU A 137 -1.46 -11.47 10.12
CA LEU A 137 -1.77 -10.16 10.72
C LEU A 137 -0.72 -9.74 11.74
N ASN A 138 -0.19 -10.69 12.53
CA ASN A 138 0.91 -10.43 13.47
C ASN A 138 2.21 -10.07 12.75
N ILE A 139 2.51 -10.68 11.61
CA ILE A 139 3.68 -10.33 10.78
C ILE A 139 3.62 -8.85 10.40
N PHE A 140 2.48 -8.35 9.91
CA PHE A 140 2.31 -6.94 9.59
C PHE A 140 2.37 -6.03 10.81
N TRP A 141 1.82 -6.47 11.95
CA TRP A 141 1.92 -5.72 13.19
C TRP A 141 3.37 -5.59 13.66
N TRP A 142 4.16 -6.67 13.59
CA TRP A 142 5.59 -6.64 13.92
C TRP A 142 6.38 -5.78 12.93
N LEU A 143 6.07 -5.88 11.63
CA LEU A 143 6.66 -5.04 10.60
C LEU A 143 6.45 -3.57 10.95
N TYR A 144 5.19 -3.16 11.18
CA TYR A 144 4.85 -1.79 11.54
C TYR A 144 5.60 -1.31 12.80
N GLN A 145 5.65 -2.14 13.85
CA GLN A 145 6.34 -1.80 15.10
C GLN A 145 7.85 -1.66 14.96
N SER A 146 8.45 -2.30 13.96
CA SER A 146 9.89 -2.36 13.73
C SER A 146 10.36 -1.49 12.55
N LEU A 147 9.43 -0.71 11.93
CA LEU A 147 9.78 0.14 10.80
C LEU A 147 10.88 1.13 11.16
N PRO A 148 11.95 1.22 10.35
CA PRO A 148 12.96 2.25 10.49
C PRO A 148 12.40 3.61 10.00
N GLU A 149 13.10 4.69 10.35
CA GLU A 149 12.66 6.06 10.02
C GLU A 149 12.60 6.31 8.50
N ASN A 150 13.41 5.61 7.72
CA ASN A 150 13.44 5.68 6.27
C ASN A 150 12.44 4.74 5.58
N CYS A 151 11.49 4.12 6.33
CA CYS A 151 10.49 3.24 5.73
C CYS A 151 9.09 3.54 6.25
N HIS A 152 8.13 3.69 5.33
CA HIS A 152 6.75 4.03 5.60
C HIS A 152 5.81 3.00 4.98
N LEU A 153 4.64 2.79 5.59
CA LEU A 153 3.59 1.91 5.08
C LEU A 153 2.39 2.71 4.58
N VAL A 154 1.85 2.30 3.44
CA VAL A 154 0.54 2.73 2.94
C VAL A 154 -0.30 1.47 2.74
N ILE A 155 -1.33 1.28 3.55
CA ILE A 155 -2.20 0.10 3.52
C ILE A 155 -3.59 0.49 3.04
N ALA A 156 -4.12 -0.21 2.03
CA ALA A 156 -5.52 -0.08 1.63
C ALA A 156 -6.31 -1.33 2.00
N SER A 157 -7.48 -1.12 2.58
CA SER A 157 -8.38 -2.21 3.00
C SER A 157 -9.84 -1.79 3.02
N ARG A 158 -10.73 -2.75 2.81
CA ARG A 158 -12.19 -2.60 3.02
C ARG A 158 -12.58 -2.84 4.48
N VAL A 159 -11.70 -3.50 5.24
CA VAL A 159 -11.94 -3.88 6.63
C VAL A 159 -10.83 -3.31 7.50
N LYS A 160 -11.19 -2.78 8.66
CA LYS A 160 -10.19 -2.35 9.65
C LYS A 160 -9.65 -3.58 10.38
N PRO A 161 -8.34 -3.77 10.45
CA PRO A 161 -7.77 -4.83 11.27
C PRO A 161 -8.08 -4.58 12.75
N ASN A 162 -8.18 -5.67 13.51
CA ASN A 162 -8.42 -5.59 14.96
C ASN A 162 -7.12 -5.28 15.73
N TRP A 163 -6.48 -4.16 15.38
CA TRP A 163 -5.29 -3.67 16.07
C TRP A 163 -5.64 -2.48 16.96
N SER A 164 -4.92 -2.33 18.07
CA SER A 164 -5.07 -1.16 18.93
C SER A 164 -4.25 0.02 18.39
N PHE A 165 -4.92 0.90 17.69
CA PHE A 165 -4.29 2.07 17.06
C PHE A 165 -4.28 3.34 17.93
N ALA A 166 -4.86 3.31 19.12
CA ALA A 166 -5.05 4.51 19.92
C ALA A 166 -3.73 5.23 20.22
N LYS A 167 -2.71 4.49 20.65
CA LYS A 167 -1.38 5.03 20.92
C LYS A 167 -0.73 5.62 19.67
N GLU A 168 -0.80 4.92 18.55
CA GLU A 168 -0.17 5.32 17.29
C GLU A 168 -0.82 6.57 16.70
N TYR A 169 -2.13 6.67 16.81
CA TYR A 169 -2.87 7.86 16.41
C TYR A 169 -2.47 9.08 17.26
N LEU A 170 -2.40 8.92 18.59
CA LEU A 170 -1.99 9.99 19.50
C LEU A 170 -0.54 10.47 19.27
N LEU A 171 0.35 9.56 18.90
CA LEU A 171 1.74 9.88 18.57
C LEU A 171 1.92 10.44 17.14
N GLY A 172 0.84 10.59 16.37
CA GLY A 172 0.89 11.07 14.99
C GLY A 172 1.55 10.08 13.99
N ARG A 173 1.82 8.85 14.42
CA ARG A 173 2.45 7.80 13.61
C ARG A 173 1.49 7.13 12.64
N LEU A 174 0.18 7.25 12.88
CA LEU A 174 -0.87 6.73 12.02
C LEU A 174 -1.72 7.87 11.48
N LYS A 175 -1.94 7.86 10.18
CA LYS A 175 -2.93 8.72 9.50
C LYS A 175 -3.99 7.86 8.84
N TRP A 176 -5.25 8.24 9.04
CA TRP A 176 -6.39 7.60 8.39
C TRP A 176 -6.82 8.39 7.16
N VAL A 177 -7.08 7.66 6.08
CA VAL A 177 -7.82 8.15 4.91
C VAL A 177 -9.11 7.38 4.85
N THR A 178 -10.24 8.06 4.97
CA THR A 178 -11.56 7.44 5.09
C THR A 178 -12.41 7.66 3.84
N GLU A 179 -13.54 6.98 3.76
CA GLU A 179 -14.52 7.15 2.69
C GLU A 179 -14.93 8.62 2.48
N SER A 180 -15.09 9.38 3.56
CA SER A 180 -15.46 10.79 3.47
C SER A 180 -14.41 11.66 2.76
N GLN A 181 -13.13 11.29 2.84
CA GLN A 181 -12.05 11.95 2.10
C GLN A 181 -11.94 11.43 0.67
N LEU A 182 -12.26 10.15 0.45
CA LEU A 182 -12.26 9.51 -0.88
C LEU A 182 -13.48 9.87 -1.70
N SER A 183 -14.62 10.15 -1.07
CA SER A 183 -15.84 10.57 -1.76
C SER A 183 -15.60 11.83 -2.58
N ILE A 184 -16.12 11.84 -3.80
CA ILE A 184 -16.03 12.99 -4.70
C ILE A 184 -16.86 14.12 -4.10
N LYS A 185 -16.23 15.23 -3.80
CA LYS A 185 -16.87 16.42 -3.26
C LYS A 185 -17.59 17.17 -4.37
N GLN A 186 -18.61 17.95 -4.01
CA GLN A 186 -19.37 18.76 -4.96
C GLN A 186 -18.47 19.67 -5.82
N GLN A 187 -17.39 20.17 -5.27
CA GLN A 187 -16.39 20.98 -5.98
C GLN A 187 -15.63 20.21 -7.06
N GLU A 188 -15.53 18.88 -6.93
CA GLU A 188 -14.87 17.99 -7.88
C GLU A 188 -15.84 17.43 -8.94
N SER A 189 -17.16 17.66 -8.79
CA SER A 189 -18.20 17.09 -9.67
C SER A 189 -18.05 17.59 -11.12
N SER A 190 -17.69 18.85 -11.33
CA SER A 190 -17.45 19.41 -12.66
C SER A 190 -16.25 18.75 -13.33
N ALA A 191 -15.16 18.51 -12.59
CA ALA A 191 -13.98 17.81 -13.10
C ALA A 191 -14.29 16.35 -13.43
N LEU A 192 -15.13 15.69 -12.64
CA LEU A 192 -15.60 14.34 -12.93
C LEU A 192 -16.45 14.29 -14.20
N ILE A 193 -17.38 15.24 -14.40
CA ILE A 193 -18.20 15.31 -15.60
C ILE A 193 -17.32 15.52 -16.84
N GLN A 194 -16.38 16.44 -16.79
CA GLN A 194 -15.42 16.66 -17.89
C GLN A 194 -14.59 15.41 -18.18
N PHE A 195 -14.10 14.75 -17.15
CA PHE A 195 -13.35 13.50 -17.28
C PHE A 195 -14.18 12.40 -17.96
N LEU A 196 -15.43 12.19 -17.55
CA LEU A 196 -16.34 11.21 -18.16
C LEU A 196 -16.69 11.55 -19.62
N GLN A 197 -16.86 12.83 -19.92
CA GLN A 197 -17.11 13.30 -21.29
C GLN A 197 -15.91 13.01 -22.20
N GLN A 198 -14.68 13.30 -21.76
CA GLN A 198 -13.47 12.99 -22.51
C GLN A 198 -13.31 11.49 -22.79
N GLN A 199 -13.62 10.64 -21.81
CA GLN A 199 -13.58 9.19 -21.99
C GLN A 199 -14.57 8.69 -23.07
N ASN A 200 -15.78 9.25 -23.10
CA ASN A 200 -16.78 8.89 -24.11
C ASN A 200 -16.38 9.35 -25.52
N PHE A 201 -15.77 10.51 -25.67
CA PHE A 201 -15.27 10.99 -26.97
C PHE A 201 -14.15 10.11 -27.52
N ASP A 202 -13.24 9.65 -26.67
CA ASP A 202 -12.14 8.79 -27.09
C ASP A 202 -12.59 7.37 -27.48
N GLN A 203 -13.67 6.86 -26.88
CA GLN A 203 -14.27 5.58 -27.30
C GLN A 203 -14.96 5.66 -28.67
N LEU A 204 -15.58 6.80 -28.97
CA LEU A 204 -16.21 7.06 -30.27
C LEU A 204 -15.20 7.35 -31.40
N ALA A 205 -13.99 7.81 -31.04
CA ALA A 205 -12.92 8.06 -32.01
C ALA A 205 -12.12 6.80 -32.39
N LEU A 206 -12.29 5.69 -31.65
CA LEU A 206 -11.61 4.40 -31.86
C LEU A 206 -12.55 3.34 -32.45
N SER A 207 -13.83 3.65 -32.68
CA SER A 207 -14.83 2.81 -33.35
C SER A 207 -15.01 3.25 -34.82
#